data_c530c65cebba1d83971e1f33f05f27ca
#
_entry.id   c530c65cebba1d83971e1f33f05f27ca
#
_cell.length_a   1.000
_cell.length_b   1.000
_cell.length_c   1.000
_cell.angle_alpha   90.00
_cell.angle_beta   90.00
_cell.angle_gamma   90.00
#
_symmetry.space_group_name_H-M   'P 1'
#
loop_
_entity.id
_entity.type
_entity.pdbx_description
1 polymer ?
#
loop_
_entity_poly.entity_id
_entity_poly.type
_entity_poly.pdbx_seq_one_letter_code
_entity_poly.pdbx_strand_id
1 'polypeptide(L)'
;HEIRTPLNEIVGFSELLASASTDEEKTQFLEIVQSNNEMLQQLIADILDLSKIEAGTSEFVFSDVDINQMLFDLEQQFRMRVAELGSGVQIVREASEKEYTMHTDRNRLAQVVSNFMTNALKFTQEGSITLGFRPYEEGLYFYVKDTGTGIPQEKLPYVFERFVKLKQEKNGTGLGLSICQTIVRKLGGEIGVESEEGAGSTFWFTLPWEPATRPKLVREKENQ
;
A
#
# COMPACT_ATOMS: atom_id res chain seq x y z
N HIS A 1 18.80 2.21 -12.85
CA HIS A 1 18.09 1.89 -14.09
C HIS A 1 16.64 2.39 -14.06
N GLU A 2 15.94 2.18 -12.94
CA GLU A 2 14.51 2.54 -12.77
C GLU A 2 14.24 4.06 -12.82
N ILE A 3 15.22 4.90 -12.51
CA ILE A 3 15.15 6.36 -12.66
C ILE A 3 15.35 6.78 -14.13
N ARG A 4 16.21 6.08 -14.86
CA ARG A 4 16.59 6.46 -16.22
C ARG A 4 15.40 6.32 -17.19
N THR A 5 14.59 5.29 -17.03
CA THR A 5 13.45 5.01 -17.93
C THR A 5 12.43 6.16 -17.93
N PRO A 6 11.81 6.54 -16.80
CA PRO A 6 10.86 7.65 -16.80
C PRO A 6 11.52 8.99 -17.19
N LEU A 7 12.78 9.21 -16.83
CA LEU A 7 13.49 10.43 -17.23
C LEU A 7 13.65 10.53 -18.74
N ASN A 8 14.05 9.43 -19.41
CA ASN A 8 14.17 9.40 -20.87
C ASN A 8 12.82 9.58 -21.57
N GLU A 9 11.74 9.02 -21.02
CA GLU A 9 10.38 9.21 -21.54
C GLU A 9 9.93 10.67 -21.40
N ILE A 10 10.19 11.33 -20.24
CA ILE A 10 9.91 12.76 -20.05
C ILE A 10 10.65 13.59 -21.11
N VAL A 11 11.95 13.37 -21.30
CA VAL A 11 12.75 14.12 -22.28
C VAL A 11 12.22 13.86 -23.71
N GLY A 12 12.06 12.61 -24.11
CA GLY A 12 11.63 12.26 -25.46
C GLY A 12 10.24 12.79 -25.82
N PHE A 13 9.26 12.65 -24.91
CA PHE A 13 7.91 13.16 -25.15
C PHE A 13 7.82 14.69 -25.04
N SER A 14 8.71 15.34 -24.28
CA SER A 14 8.81 16.80 -24.28
C SER A 14 9.31 17.35 -25.61
N GLU A 15 10.28 16.66 -26.28
CA GLU A 15 10.73 17.00 -27.63
C GLU A 15 9.62 16.81 -28.67
N LEU A 16 8.88 15.70 -28.58
CA LEU A 16 7.72 15.42 -29.45
C LEU A 16 6.60 16.45 -29.24
N LEU A 17 6.34 16.86 -28.01
CA LEU A 17 5.37 17.92 -27.68
C LEU A 17 5.69 19.24 -28.38
N ALA A 18 6.99 19.61 -28.48
CA ALA A 18 7.41 20.83 -29.15
C ALA A 18 7.15 20.80 -30.67
N SER A 19 7.06 19.61 -31.28
CA SER A 19 6.81 19.39 -32.72
C SER A 19 5.38 18.93 -33.03
N ALA A 20 4.52 18.74 -32.02
CA ALA A 20 3.15 18.26 -32.16
C ALA A 20 2.28 19.23 -32.98
N SER A 21 1.59 18.70 -33.97
CA SER A 21 0.80 19.46 -34.95
C SER A 21 -0.67 19.56 -34.57
N THR A 22 -1.19 18.64 -33.77
CA THR A 22 -2.59 18.60 -33.35
C THR A 22 -2.74 18.76 -31.81
N ASP A 23 -3.88 19.22 -31.36
CA ASP A 23 -4.16 19.37 -29.94
C ASP A 23 -4.33 18.00 -29.25
N GLU A 24 -4.79 16.98 -29.98
CA GLU A 24 -4.85 15.60 -29.51
C GLU A 24 -3.46 15.03 -29.21
N GLU A 25 -2.49 15.22 -30.14
CA GLU A 25 -1.10 14.81 -29.92
C GLU A 25 -0.49 15.51 -28.72
N LYS A 26 -0.71 16.82 -28.58
CA LYS A 26 -0.22 17.60 -27.43
C LYS A 26 -0.78 17.07 -26.10
N THR A 27 -2.07 16.80 -26.06
CA THR A 27 -2.72 16.27 -24.86
C THR A 27 -2.14 14.91 -24.50
N GLN A 28 -2.00 14.00 -25.47
CA GLN A 28 -1.46 12.67 -25.25
C GLN A 28 0.00 12.72 -24.76
N PHE A 29 0.86 13.58 -25.37
CA PHE A 29 2.25 13.69 -24.93
C PHE A 29 2.37 14.32 -23.54
N LEU A 30 1.51 15.31 -23.21
CA LEU A 30 1.46 15.89 -21.88
C LEU A 30 1.07 14.86 -20.80
N GLU A 31 0.08 14.01 -21.07
CA GLU A 31 -0.34 12.96 -20.14
C GLU A 31 0.82 11.98 -19.88
N ILE A 32 1.58 11.61 -20.92
CA ILE A 32 2.74 10.73 -20.77
C ILE A 32 3.84 11.40 -19.93
N VAL A 33 4.14 12.68 -20.20
CA VAL A 33 5.13 13.44 -19.42
C VAL A 33 4.71 13.56 -17.95
N GLN A 34 3.44 13.88 -17.70
CA GLN A 34 2.91 14.01 -16.35
C GLN A 34 2.96 12.67 -15.59
N SER A 35 2.50 11.60 -16.20
CA SER A 35 2.52 10.26 -15.60
C SER A 35 3.94 9.81 -15.24
N ASN A 36 4.92 10.05 -16.11
CA ASN A 36 6.32 9.72 -15.83
C ASN A 36 6.94 10.61 -14.74
N ASN A 37 6.55 11.88 -14.69
CA ASN A 37 7.00 12.78 -13.63
C ASN A 37 6.45 12.34 -12.25
N GLU A 38 5.17 11.99 -12.15
CA GLU A 38 4.56 11.44 -10.94
C GLU A 38 5.24 10.13 -10.50
N MET A 39 5.50 9.24 -11.47
CA MET A 39 6.23 8.00 -11.22
C MET A 39 7.64 8.25 -10.67
N LEU A 40 8.37 9.22 -11.23
CA LEU A 40 9.71 9.58 -10.78
C LEU A 40 9.70 10.18 -9.37
N GLN A 41 8.73 11.06 -9.07
CA GLN A 41 8.55 11.63 -7.75
C GLN A 41 8.25 10.53 -6.71
N GLN A 42 7.35 9.60 -7.04
CA GLN A 42 7.01 8.48 -6.16
C GLN A 42 8.24 7.58 -5.92
N LEU A 43 9.01 7.30 -6.96
CA LEU A 43 10.22 6.48 -6.86
C LEU A 43 11.28 7.11 -5.94
N ILE A 44 11.49 8.43 -6.04
CA ILE A 44 12.39 9.17 -5.16
C ILE A 44 11.88 9.11 -3.71
N ALA A 45 10.58 9.36 -3.49
CA ALA A 45 9.97 9.29 -2.17
C ALA A 45 10.11 7.89 -1.54
N ASP A 46 9.85 6.83 -2.32
CA ASP A 46 9.97 5.43 -1.90
C ASP A 46 11.42 5.08 -1.50
N ILE A 47 12.41 5.51 -2.31
CA ILE A 47 13.84 5.27 -2.01
C ILE A 47 14.25 5.98 -0.72
N LEU A 48 13.84 7.24 -0.54
CA LEU A 48 14.16 8.02 0.66
C LEU A 48 13.49 7.44 1.90
N ASP A 49 12.22 7.02 1.81
CA ASP A 49 11.50 6.39 2.91
C ASP A 49 12.16 5.07 3.30
N LEU A 50 12.43 4.19 2.33
CA LEU A 50 13.12 2.92 2.56
C LEU A 50 14.49 3.13 3.22
N SER A 51 15.29 4.07 2.70
CA SER A 51 16.62 4.39 3.23
C SER A 51 16.55 4.88 4.68
N LYS A 52 15.59 5.75 5.02
CA LYS A 52 15.38 6.24 6.40
C LYS A 52 14.94 5.11 7.34
N ILE A 53 14.04 4.24 6.89
CA ILE A 53 13.57 3.11 7.69
C ILE A 53 14.71 2.13 7.95
N GLU A 54 15.52 1.80 6.94
CA GLU A 54 16.66 0.87 7.08
C GLU A 54 17.80 1.43 7.95
N ALA A 55 18.11 2.71 7.78
CA ALA A 55 19.10 3.39 8.61
C ALA A 55 18.65 3.58 10.08
N GLY A 56 17.39 3.27 10.39
CA GLY A 56 16.82 3.51 11.72
C GLY A 56 16.63 4.98 12.07
N THR A 57 16.71 5.87 11.07
CA THR A 57 16.51 7.33 11.23
C THR A 57 15.05 7.74 11.03
N SER A 58 14.19 6.82 10.55
CA SER A 58 12.74 7.06 10.50
C SER A 58 12.16 6.88 11.90
N GLU A 59 11.61 7.95 12.44
CA GLU A 59 10.87 7.91 13.70
C GLU A 59 9.51 7.25 13.46
N PHE A 60 9.21 6.23 14.25
CA PHE A 60 7.87 5.64 14.33
C PHE A 60 7.13 6.31 15.48
N VAL A 61 5.98 6.92 15.16
CA VAL A 61 5.16 7.64 16.14
C VAL A 61 4.04 6.71 16.64
N PHE A 62 4.29 6.06 17.75
CA PHE A 62 3.32 5.14 18.36
C PHE A 62 2.22 5.90 19.08
N SER A 63 0.97 5.49 18.85
CA SER A 63 -0.23 5.99 19.53
C SER A 63 -1.27 4.89 19.59
N ASP A 64 -2.30 5.10 20.40
CA ASP A 64 -3.45 4.21 20.44
C ASP A 64 -4.33 4.48 19.22
N VAL A 65 -4.44 3.51 18.33
CA VAL A 65 -5.14 3.60 17.05
C VAL A 65 -6.39 2.74 17.07
N ASP A 66 -7.54 3.36 16.81
CA ASP A 66 -8.77 2.63 16.50
C ASP A 66 -8.65 2.01 15.10
N ILE A 67 -8.55 0.69 15.04
CA ILE A 67 -8.34 -0.07 13.82
C ILE A 67 -9.59 -0.03 12.93
N ASN A 68 -10.79 -0.12 13.53
CA ASN A 68 -12.04 -0.04 12.76
C ASN A 68 -12.19 1.31 12.05
N GLN A 69 -11.91 2.40 12.78
CA GLN A 69 -11.99 3.76 12.22
C GLN A 69 -10.92 3.97 11.13
N MET A 70 -9.70 3.52 11.36
CA MET A 70 -8.63 3.64 10.37
C MET A 70 -8.97 2.91 9.05
N LEU A 71 -9.50 1.68 9.13
CA LEU A 71 -9.90 0.94 7.92
C LEU A 71 -11.14 1.55 7.27
N PHE A 72 -12.06 2.13 8.04
CA PHE A 72 -13.19 2.87 7.49
C PHE A 72 -12.73 4.09 6.69
N ASP A 73 -11.79 4.87 7.24
CA ASP A 73 -11.23 6.05 6.54
C ASP A 73 -10.59 5.65 5.21
N LEU A 74 -9.82 4.55 5.20
CA LEU A 74 -9.20 4.01 3.99
C LEU A 74 -10.25 3.51 2.98
N GLU A 75 -11.27 2.78 3.44
CA GLU A 75 -12.39 2.36 2.59
C GLU A 75 -13.01 3.56 1.86
N GLN A 76 -13.35 4.64 2.59
CA GLN A 76 -13.95 5.84 2.00
C GLN A 76 -13.02 6.47 0.96
N GLN A 77 -11.75 6.61 1.27
CA GLN A 77 -10.75 7.16 0.35
C GLN A 77 -10.68 6.34 -0.95
N PHE A 78 -10.64 5.02 -0.87
CA PHE A 78 -10.56 4.16 -2.05
C PHE A 78 -11.87 4.07 -2.82
N ARG A 79 -13.03 4.16 -2.17
CA ARG A 79 -14.33 4.30 -2.85
C ARG A 79 -14.41 5.58 -3.69
N MET A 80 -13.93 6.70 -3.17
CA MET A 80 -13.85 7.96 -3.94
C MET A 80 -12.93 7.79 -5.16
N ARG A 81 -11.77 7.19 -4.98
CA ARG A 81 -10.81 6.95 -6.07
C ARG A 81 -11.38 6.04 -7.17
N VAL A 82 -12.11 4.99 -6.80
CA VAL A 82 -12.82 4.10 -7.76
C VAL A 82 -13.86 4.88 -8.55
N ALA A 83 -14.62 5.75 -7.89
CA ALA A 83 -15.63 6.60 -8.55
C ALA A 83 -15.00 7.60 -9.52
N GLU A 84 -13.89 8.25 -9.15
CA GLU A 84 -13.14 9.16 -10.02
C GLU A 84 -12.57 8.46 -11.26
N LEU A 85 -12.12 7.22 -11.12
CA LEU A 85 -11.60 6.41 -12.22
C LEU A 85 -12.70 5.82 -13.12
N GLY A 86 -13.97 5.93 -12.73
CA GLY A 86 -15.08 5.28 -13.43
C GLY A 86 -14.97 3.76 -13.45
N SER A 87 -14.25 3.17 -12.50
CA SER A 87 -14.01 1.73 -12.42
C SER A 87 -15.25 1.02 -11.86
N GLY A 88 -15.57 -0.17 -12.43
CA GLY A 88 -16.64 -1.05 -11.94
C GLY A 88 -16.26 -1.89 -10.69
N VAL A 89 -15.09 -1.66 -10.12
CA VAL A 89 -14.60 -2.41 -8.95
C VAL A 89 -15.36 -2.02 -7.69
N GLN A 90 -15.80 -3.00 -6.91
CA GLN A 90 -16.45 -2.79 -5.63
C GLN A 90 -15.44 -2.84 -4.49
N ILE A 91 -15.45 -1.83 -3.63
CA ILE A 91 -14.67 -1.83 -2.38
C ILE A 91 -15.57 -2.34 -1.25
N VAL A 92 -15.12 -3.40 -0.56
CA VAL A 92 -15.82 -4.05 0.54
C VAL A 92 -14.94 -4.00 1.77
N ARG A 93 -15.47 -3.54 2.91
CA ARG A 93 -14.79 -3.64 4.19
C ARG A 93 -15.48 -4.70 5.06
N GLU A 94 -14.71 -5.68 5.49
CA GLU A 94 -15.15 -6.60 6.54
C GLU A 94 -14.95 -5.92 7.90
N ALA A 95 -16.05 -5.38 8.42
CA ALA A 95 -16.05 -4.69 9.70
C ALA A 95 -16.09 -5.69 10.86
N SER A 96 -15.36 -5.39 11.93
CA SER A 96 -15.53 -6.08 13.20
C SER A 96 -16.61 -5.39 14.02
N GLU A 97 -17.47 -6.18 14.67
CA GLU A 97 -18.45 -5.67 15.66
C GLU A 97 -17.79 -5.20 16.96
N LYS A 98 -16.57 -5.69 17.23
CA LYS A 98 -15.79 -5.31 18.40
C LYS A 98 -14.87 -4.15 18.08
N GLU A 99 -14.67 -3.29 19.04
CA GLU A 99 -13.65 -2.23 18.98
C GLU A 99 -12.27 -2.83 19.23
N TYR A 100 -11.33 -2.47 18.36
CA TYR A 100 -9.94 -2.87 18.48
C TYR A 100 -9.05 -1.64 18.46
N THR A 101 -8.43 -1.38 19.60
CA THR A 101 -7.41 -0.34 19.74
C THR A 101 -6.04 -1.01 19.81
N MET A 102 -5.10 -0.55 18.97
CA MET A 102 -3.74 -1.06 18.91
C MET A 102 -2.75 0.08 19.15
N HIS A 103 -1.75 -0.17 20.00
CA HIS A 103 -0.64 0.77 20.19
C HIS A 103 0.36 0.61 19.05
N THR A 104 0.26 1.45 18.03
CA THR A 104 1.04 1.35 16.77
C THR A 104 1.22 2.71 16.11
N ASP A 105 2.01 2.77 15.04
CA ASP A 105 2.08 3.93 14.16
C ASP A 105 0.96 3.89 13.12
N ARG A 106 -0.04 4.78 13.28
CA ARG A 106 -1.21 4.87 12.39
C ARG A 106 -0.80 5.10 10.93
N ASN A 107 0.18 5.98 10.70
CA ASN A 107 0.56 6.36 9.34
C ASN A 107 1.28 5.21 8.64
N ARG A 108 2.16 4.51 9.33
CA ARG A 108 2.86 3.34 8.80
C ARG A 108 1.91 2.17 8.55
N LEU A 109 0.98 1.93 9.46
CA LEU A 109 -0.05 0.92 9.28
C LEU A 109 -0.95 1.24 8.08
N ALA A 110 -1.45 2.47 7.99
CA ALA A 110 -2.24 2.94 6.86
C ALA A 110 -1.47 2.87 5.53
N GLN A 111 -0.15 3.15 5.54
CA GLN A 111 0.72 3.03 4.37
C GLN A 111 0.77 1.60 3.83
N VAL A 112 0.89 0.60 4.71
CA VAL A 112 0.88 -0.82 4.29
C VAL A 112 -0.45 -1.19 3.65
N VAL A 113 -1.58 -0.89 4.30
CA VAL A 113 -2.92 -1.19 3.77
C VAL A 113 -3.18 -0.45 2.46
N SER A 114 -2.84 0.84 2.37
CA SER A 114 -3.00 1.65 1.15
C SER A 114 -2.18 1.11 -0.02
N ASN A 115 -1.00 0.59 0.25
CA ASN A 115 -0.15 -0.01 -0.77
C ASN A 115 -0.79 -1.29 -1.33
N PHE A 116 -1.34 -2.15 -0.46
CA PHE A 116 -2.08 -3.34 -0.89
C PHE A 116 -3.34 -2.96 -1.68
N MET A 117 -4.12 -1.98 -1.23
CA MET A 117 -5.30 -1.48 -1.93
C MET A 117 -4.96 -0.90 -3.31
N THR A 118 -3.86 -0.15 -3.43
CA THR A 118 -3.39 0.41 -4.70
C THR A 118 -3.00 -0.70 -5.67
N ASN A 119 -2.29 -1.73 -5.20
CA ASN A 119 -1.96 -2.91 -6.01
C ASN A 119 -3.23 -3.65 -6.43
N ALA A 120 -4.17 -3.89 -5.52
CA ALA A 120 -5.43 -4.53 -5.82
C ALA A 120 -6.21 -3.78 -6.92
N LEU A 121 -6.33 -2.45 -6.83
CA LEU A 121 -6.98 -1.61 -7.86
C LEU A 121 -6.27 -1.69 -9.21
N LYS A 122 -4.95 -1.73 -9.21
CA LYS A 122 -4.15 -1.81 -10.45
C LYS A 122 -4.38 -3.11 -11.21
N PHE A 123 -4.60 -4.21 -10.51
CA PHE A 123 -4.70 -5.55 -11.10
C PHE A 123 -6.13 -6.12 -11.15
N THR A 124 -7.13 -5.37 -10.66
CA THR A 124 -8.55 -5.71 -10.74
C THR A 124 -9.26 -4.73 -11.66
N GLN A 125 -9.72 -5.20 -12.81
CA GLN A 125 -10.49 -4.37 -13.75
C GLN A 125 -11.97 -4.37 -13.41
N GLU A 126 -12.51 -5.52 -13.03
CA GLU A 126 -13.89 -5.74 -12.62
C GLU A 126 -13.92 -6.71 -11.43
N GLY A 127 -14.94 -6.61 -10.59
CA GLY A 127 -15.11 -7.45 -9.41
C GLY A 127 -14.99 -6.69 -8.12
N SER A 128 -14.26 -7.22 -7.13
CA SER A 128 -14.21 -6.63 -5.80
C SER A 128 -12.83 -6.66 -5.17
N ILE A 129 -12.62 -5.68 -4.28
CA ILE A 129 -11.47 -5.60 -3.38
C ILE A 129 -12.02 -5.55 -1.97
N THR A 130 -11.66 -6.55 -1.17
CA THR A 130 -12.07 -6.66 0.23
C THR A 130 -10.90 -6.34 1.13
N LEU A 131 -11.07 -5.39 2.06
CA LEU A 131 -10.11 -5.11 3.12
C LEU A 131 -10.73 -5.46 4.47
N GLY A 132 -9.91 -5.96 5.38
CA GLY A 132 -10.37 -6.35 6.70
C GLY A 132 -9.25 -6.75 7.64
N PHE A 133 -9.65 -7.09 8.86
CA PHE A 133 -8.76 -7.66 9.85
C PHE A 133 -9.52 -8.63 10.74
N ARG A 134 -8.78 -9.50 11.42
CA ARG A 134 -9.32 -10.45 12.41
C ARG A 134 -8.30 -10.74 13.49
N PRO A 135 -8.73 -11.15 14.69
CA PRO A 135 -7.81 -11.73 15.67
C PRO A 135 -7.10 -12.97 15.11
N TYR A 136 -5.83 -13.08 15.40
CA TYR A 136 -5.01 -14.21 14.99
C TYR A 136 -3.91 -14.44 16.01
N GLU A 137 -3.91 -15.61 16.67
CA GLU A 137 -2.98 -15.94 17.75
C GLU A 137 -2.90 -14.80 18.80
N GLU A 138 -1.70 -14.27 19.08
CA GLU A 138 -1.48 -13.15 20.00
C GLU A 138 -1.47 -11.79 19.26
N GLY A 139 -2.18 -11.67 18.13
CA GLY A 139 -2.13 -10.50 17.29
C GLY A 139 -3.39 -10.22 16.48
N LEU A 140 -3.26 -9.31 15.53
CA LEU A 140 -4.26 -9.04 14.51
C LEU A 140 -3.68 -9.40 13.14
N TYR A 141 -4.50 -10.08 12.34
CA TYR A 141 -4.26 -10.42 10.94
C TYR A 141 -5.02 -9.45 10.07
N PHE A 142 -4.30 -8.67 9.27
CA PHE A 142 -4.84 -7.71 8.31
C PHE A 142 -4.72 -8.28 6.90
N TYR A 143 -5.69 -7.98 6.05
CA TYR A 143 -5.66 -8.46 4.68
C TYR A 143 -6.36 -7.51 3.70
N VAL A 144 -5.91 -7.57 2.46
CA VAL A 144 -6.58 -7.03 1.28
C VAL A 144 -6.65 -8.16 0.26
N LYS A 145 -7.89 -8.53 -0.08
CA LYS A 145 -8.19 -9.58 -1.05
C LYS A 145 -8.80 -8.95 -2.30
N ASP A 146 -8.28 -9.29 -3.46
CA ASP A 146 -8.81 -8.87 -4.76
C ASP A 146 -9.25 -10.06 -5.60
N THR A 147 -10.13 -9.79 -6.57
CA THR A 147 -10.57 -10.75 -7.59
C THR A 147 -9.91 -10.48 -8.94
N GLY A 148 -8.70 -9.94 -8.92
CA GLY A 148 -7.97 -9.55 -10.11
C GLY A 148 -7.27 -10.69 -10.83
N THR A 149 -6.23 -10.34 -11.58
CA THR A 149 -5.52 -11.29 -12.46
C THR A 149 -4.73 -12.36 -11.71
N GLY A 150 -4.52 -12.22 -10.40
CA GLY A 150 -3.67 -13.11 -9.63
C GLY A 150 -2.19 -13.05 -10.02
N ILE A 151 -1.39 -13.89 -9.37
CA ILE A 151 0.07 -13.94 -9.52
C ILE A 151 0.46 -15.41 -9.81
N PRO A 152 1.26 -15.66 -10.87
CA PRO A 152 1.82 -16.96 -11.13
C PRO A 152 2.66 -17.48 -9.97
N GLN A 153 2.55 -18.79 -9.66
CA GLN A 153 3.23 -19.43 -8.53
C GLN A 153 4.75 -19.19 -8.53
N GLU A 154 5.36 -19.21 -9.70
CA GLU A 154 6.79 -18.98 -9.88
C GLU A 154 7.25 -17.58 -9.47
N LYS A 155 6.34 -16.60 -9.45
CA LYS A 155 6.62 -15.20 -9.08
C LYS A 155 6.37 -14.90 -7.61
N LEU A 156 5.58 -15.71 -6.91
CA LEU A 156 5.24 -15.48 -5.50
C LEU A 156 6.45 -15.29 -4.58
N PRO A 157 7.56 -16.04 -4.72
CA PRO A 157 8.73 -15.86 -3.85
C PRO A 157 9.38 -14.47 -3.98
N TYR A 158 9.16 -13.78 -5.08
CA TYR A 158 9.87 -12.55 -5.43
C TYR A 158 9.03 -11.28 -5.26
N VAL A 159 7.73 -11.39 -4.88
CA VAL A 159 6.81 -10.22 -4.86
C VAL A 159 7.23 -9.12 -3.88
N PHE A 160 7.96 -9.46 -2.82
CA PHE A 160 8.47 -8.51 -1.84
C PHE A 160 9.91 -8.04 -2.12
N GLU A 161 10.55 -8.54 -3.18
CA GLU A 161 11.85 -8.05 -3.59
C GLU A 161 11.77 -6.64 -4.20
N ARG A 162 12.86 -5.91 -4.09
CA ARG A 162 12.94 -4.53 -4.61
C ARG A 162 12.99 -4.52 -6.12
N PHE A 163 12.27 -3.56 -6.71
CA PHE A 163 12.21 -3.32 -8.16
C PHE A 163 11.61 -4.48 -8.97
N VAL A 164 10.96 -5.43 -8.30
CA VAL A 164 10.25 -6.52 -8.99
C VAL A 164 8.91 -6.01 -9.51
N LYS A 165 8.70 -6.18 -10.82
CA LYS A 165 7.43 -5.92 -11.51
C LYS A 165 6.91 -7.25 -12.07
N LEU A 166 5.74 -7.66 -11.63
CA LEU A 166 5.16 -8.97 -12.00
C LEU A 166 4.69 -9.02 -13.46
N LYS A 167 4.36 -7.86 -14.03
CA LYS A 167 4.08 -7.65 -15.46
C LYS A 167 4.89 -6.46 -15.94
N GLN A 168 5.21 -6.42 -17.25
CA GLN A 168 5.91 -5.28 -17.89
C GLN A 168 5.04 -4.01 -17.96
N GLU A 169 4.04 -3.90 -17.12
CA GLU A 169 3.17 -2.74 -17.10
C GLU A 169 3.90 -1.52 -16.55
N LYS A 170 3.72 -0.43 -17.28
CA LYS A 170 4.44 0.85 -17.14
C LYS A 170 4.27 1.56 -15.79
N ASN A 171 3.31 1.20 -14.95
CA ASN A 171 2.97 1.98 -13.77
C ASN A 171 3.34 1.26 -12.47
N GLY A 172 4.39 1.74 -11.79
CA GLY A 172 4.77 1.31 -10.45
C GLY A 172 6.29 1.29 -10.25
N THR A 173 6.73 1.67 -9.07
CA THR A 173 8.15 1.78 -8.70
C THR A 173 8.81 0.42 -8.44
N GLY A 174 8.01 -0.61 -8.13
CA GLY A 174 8.50 -1.92 -7.67
C GLY A 174 9.08 -1.90 -6.25
N LEU A 175 8.88 -0.80 -5.51
CA LEU A 175 9.36 -0.65 -4.14
C LEU A 175 8.27 -0.80 -3.08
N GLY A 176 7.01 -0.58 -3.45
CA GLY A 176 5.91 -0.50 -2.49
C GLY A 176 5.79 -1.74 -1.58
N LEU A 177 5.82 -2.95 -2.14
CA LEU A 177 5.71 -4.18 -1.34
C LEU A 177 6.96 -4.43 -0.46
N SER A 178 8.15 -4.06 -0.91
CA SER A 178 9.37 -4.15 -0.11
C SER A 178 9.38 -3.15 1.06
N ILE A 179 8.79 -1.97 0.86
CA ILE A 179 8.54 -0.99 1.92
C ILE A 179 7.55 -1.56 2.94
N CYS A 180 6.44 -2.14 2.49
CA CYS A 180 5.48 -2.82 3.36
C CYS A 180 6.16 -3.89 4.22
N GLN A 181 6.99 -4.73 3.63
CA GLN A 181 7.74 -5.77 4.35
C GLN A 181 8.65 -5.17 5.42
N THR A 182 9.35 -4.08 5.09
CA THR A 182 10.23 -3.40 6.04
C THR A 182 9.46 -2.77 7.20
N ILE A 183 8.31 -2.13 6.92
CA ILE A 183 7.44 -1.53 7.94
C ILE A 183 6.88 -2.62 8.86
N VAL A 184 6.29 -3.69 8.30
CA VAL A 184 5.67 -4.76 9.08
C VAL A 184 6.69 -5.44 9.99
N ARG A 185 7.90 -5.74 9.48
CA ARG A 185 8.99 -6.30 10.31
C ARG A 185 9.40 -5.37 11.44
N LYS A 186 9.46 -4.06 11.20
CA LYS A 186 9.77 -3.07 12.24
C LYS A 186 8.67 -2.96 13.30
N LEU A 187 7.42 -3.20 12.93
CA LEU A 187 6.28 -3.29 13.86
C LEU A 187 6.17 -4.67 14.55
N GLY A 188 7.10 -5.60 14.27
CA GLY A 188 7.16 -6.91 14.93
C GLY A 188 6.24 -7.96 14.32
N GLY A 189 5.76 -7.75 13.09
CA GLY A 189 4.84 -8.63 12.40
C GLY A 189 5.45 -9.43 11.24
N GLU A 190 4.60 -10.22 10.61
CA GLU A 190 4.89 -11.00 9.41
C GLU A 190 4.01 -10.53 8.25
N ILE A 191 4.49 -10.72 7.02
CA ILE A 191 3.79 -10.31 5.80
C ILE A 191 3.85 -11.44 4.77
N GLY A 192 2.78 -11.61 4.00
CA GLY A 192 2.72 -12.64 2.98
C GLY A 192 1.68 -12.36 1.90
N VAL A 193 1.61 -13.29 0.97
CA VAL A 193 0.65 -13.27 -0.13
C VAL A 193 0.19 -14.70 -0.44
N GLU A 194 -1.10 -14.82 -0.70
CA GLU A 194 -1.72 -16.02 -1.28
C GLU A 194 -2.35 -15.59 -2.60
N SER A 195 -2.06 -16.30 -3.68
CA SER A 195 -2.58 -15.93 -4.99
C SER A 195 -2.62 -17.13 -5.94
N GLU A 196 -3.61 -17.08 -6.82
CA GLU A 196 -3.76 -18.01 -7.93
C GLU A 196 -4.01 -17.21 -9.21
N GLU A 197 -3.27 -17.52 -10.27
CA GLU A 197 -3.41 -16.82 -11.55
C GLU A 197 -4.83 -16.98 -12.10
N GLY A 198 -5.47 -15.86 -12.42
CA GLY A 198 -6.87 -15.79 -12.87
C GLY A 198 -7.92 -15.77 -11.76
N ALA A 199 -7.55 -15.97 -10.48
CA ALA A 199 -8.49 -16.01 -9.36
C ALA A 199 -8.35 -14.83 -8.38
N GLY A 200 -7.26 -14.05 -8.49
CA GLY A 200 -6.97 -12.91 -7.63
C GLY A 200 -5.89 -13.18 -6.59
N SER A 201 -5.73 -12.24 -5.67
CA SER A 201 -4.70 -12.29 -4.64
C SER A 201 -5.23 -11.89 -3.28
N THR A 202 -4.59 -12.38 -2.23
CA THR A 202 -4.76 -11.92 -0.85
C THR A 202 -3.41 -11.55 -0.30
N PHE A 203 -3.15 -10.25 -0.17
CA PHE A 203 -1.99 -9.74 0.55
C PHE A 203 -2.36 -9.58 2.01
N TRP A 204 -1.52 -10.07 2.90
CA TRP A 204 -1.79 -10.06 4.33
C TRP A 204 -0.55 -9.72 5.15
N PHE A 205 -0.79 -9.26 6.37
CA PHE A 205 0.25 -9.14 7.40
C PHE A 205 -0.35 -9.33 8.78
N THR A 206 0.50 -9.72 9.72
CA THR A 206 0.16 -9.80 11.13
C THR A 206 0.89 -8.72 11.92
N LEU A 207 0.28 -8.24 12.99
CA LEU A 207 0.96 -7.42 13.99
C LEU A 207 0.64 -7.95 15.38
N PRO A 208 1.62 -7.96 16.31
CA PRO A 208 1.35 -8.30 17.70
C PRO A 208 0.35 -7.30 18.28
N TRP A 209 -0.62 -7.81 19.02
CA TRP A 209 -1.64 -7.02 19.66
C TRP A 209 -1.89 -7.52 21.07
N GLU A 210 -1.68 -6.66 22.04
CA GLU A 210 -2.12 -6.88 23.39
C GLU A 210 -3.41 -6.07 23.59
N PRO A 211 -4.51 -6.70 24.07
CA PRO A 211 -5.69 -5.95 24.46
C PRO A 211 -5.27 -4.88 25.45
N ALA A 212 -5.73 -3.65 25.27
CA ALA A 212 -5.45 -2.56 26.21
C ALA A 212 -5.81 -3.04 27.62
N THR A 213 -4.83 -3.48 28.38
CA THR A 213 -4.98 -3.84 29.77
C THR A 213 -5.43 -2.57 30.49
N ARG A 214 -6.54 -2.68 31.25
CA ARG A 214 -7.11 -1.65 32.12
C ARG A 214 -6.04 -0.70 32.63
N PRO A 215 -6.31 0.62 32.72
CA PRO A 215 -5.32 1.60 33.14
C PRO A 215 -4.63 1.08 34.40
N LYS A 216 -3.29 1.03 34.38
CA LYS A 216 -2.51 0.76 35.59
C LYS A 216 -2.93 1.79 36.60
N LEU A 217 -3.69 1.37 37.60
CA LEU A 217 -3.97 2.17 38.79
C LEU A 217 -2.62 2.68 39.28
N VAL A 218 -2.40 3.97 39.16
CA VAL A 218 -1.26 4.66 39.76
C VAL A 218 -1.34 4.30 41.23
N ARG A 219 -0.46 3.45 41.74
CA ARG A 219 -0.27 3.25 43.16
C ARG A 219 0.19 4.59 43.70
N GLU A 220 -0.74 5.35 44.30
CA GLU A 220 -0.37 6.43 45.18
C GLU A 220 0.57 5.81 46.24
N LYS A 221 1.80 6.33 46.25
CA LYS A 221 2.75 6.07 47.31
C LYS A 221 2.14 6.74 48.56
N GLU A 222 1.53 5.94 49.43
CA GLU A 222 1.31 6.36 50.81
C GLU A 222 2.67 6.66 51.42
N ASN A 223 2.91 7.94 51.63
CA ASN A 223 3.95 8.43 52.53
C ASN A 223 3.50 8.17 53.95
N GLN A 224 4.21 7.34 54.66
CA GLN A 224 4.39 7.43 56.12
C GLN A 224 5.87 7.62 56.41
#